data_8f794b500a23edf5444d6fbbbce3b03d
#
_entry.id   8f794b500a23edf5444d6fbbbce3b03d
#
_cell.length_a   1.000
_cell.length_b   1.000
_cell.length_c   1.000
_cell.angle_alpha   90.00
_cell.angle_beta   90.00
_cell.angle_gamma   90.00
#
_symmetry.space_group_name_H-M   'P 1'
#
loop_
_entity.id
_entity.type
_entity.pdbx_description
1 polymer ?
#
loop_
_entity_poly.entity_id
_entity_poly.type
_entity_poly.pdbx_seq_one_letter_code
_entity_poly.pdbx_strand_id
1 'polypeptide(L)'
;MNSELYDLLMKSDKIQQSDEWDLLYENLPVVFAEDTKTLQVALDRLDEVGGYGYVATWRKNLFAFNTKLLSKRCGLIDENANLLKAAR
;
A
#
# COMPACT_ATOMS: atom_id res chain seq x y z
N MET A 1 -12.83 -4.65 -3.71
CA MET A 1 -11.43 -4.67 -4.20
C MET A 1 -11.34 -3.90 -5.51
N ASN A 2 -10.31 -3.11 -5.68
CA ASN A 2 -10.11 -2.34 -6.90
C ASN A 2 -9.27 -3.13 -7.90
N SER A 3 -9.94 -3.73 -8.90
CA SER A 3 -9.24 -4.57 -9.88
C SER A 3 -8.34 -3.77 -10.83
N GLU A 4 -8.66 -2.49 -11.08
CA GLU A 4 -7.79 -1.63 -11.90
C GLU A 4 -6.46 -1.36 -11.20
N LEU A 5 -6.52 -1.03 -9.92
CA LEU A 5 -5.30 -0.78 -9.13
C LEU A 5 -4.44 -2.05 -9.08
N TYR A 6 -5.06 -3.19 -8.86
CA TYR A 6 -4.37 -4.48 -8.87
C TYR A 6 -3.69 -4.72 -10.22
N ASP A 7 -4.42 -4.54 -11.31
CA ASP A 7 -3.88 -4.79 -12.65
C ASP A 7 -2.70 -3.88 -12.98
N LEU A 8 -2.79 -2.60 -12.60
CA LEU A 8 -1.71 -1.65 -12.84
C LEU A 8 -0.47 -2.00 -12.03
N LEU A 9 -0.65 -2.37 -10.78
CA LEU A 9 0.47 -2.75 -9.91
C LEU A 9 1.16 -4.01 -10.40
N MET A 10 0.39 -4.99 -10.90
CA MET A 10 0.97 -6.23 -11.40
C MET A 10 1.87 -6.06 -12.62
N LYS A 11 1.84 -4.91 -13.27
CA LYS A 11 2.75 -4.61 -14.38
C LYS A 11 4.16 -4.25 -13.89
N SER A 12 4.32 -3.98 -12.61
CA SER A 12 5.62 -3.63 -12.04
C SER A 12 6.42 -4.89 -11.68
N ASP A 13 7.70 -4.90 -12.01
CA ASP A 13 8.61 -5.99 -11.65
C ASP A 13 8.82 -6.10 -10.14
N LYS A 14 8.52 -5.03 -9.41
CA LYS A 14 8.71 -4.97 -7.95
C LYS A 14 7.55 -5.58 -7.19
N ILE A 15 6.44 -5.86 -7.86
CA ILE A 15 5.22 -6.37 -7.24
C ILE A 15 5.12 -7.87 -7.46
N GLN A 16 4.72 -8.60 -6.41
CA GLN A 16 4.56 -10.04 -6.43
C GLN A 16 3.18 -10.42 -5.92
N GLN A 17 2.68 -11.56 -6.37
CA GLN A 17 1.40 -12.09 -5.88
C GLN A 17 1.55 -12.64 -4.47
N SER A 18 0.46 -12.61 -3.71
CA SER A 18 0.43 -13.14 -2.35
C SER A 18 -0.90 -13.83 -2.09
N ASP A 19 -0.86 -14.93 -1.33
CA ASP A 19 -2.07 -15.62 -0.87
C ASP A 19 -2.66 -14.98 0.38
N GLU A 20 -1.83 -14.32 1.19
CA GLU A 20 -2.25 -13.69 2.44
C GLU A 20 -2.63 -12.22 2.28
N TRP A 21 -1.94 -11.52 1.40
CA TRP A 21 -2.07 -10.07 1.22
C TRP A 21 -2.55 -9.76 -0.18
N ASP A 22 -2.98 -8.54 -0.39
CA ASP A 22 -3.38 -8.15 -1.74
C ASP A 22 -2.25 -8.33 -2.73
N LEU A 23 -1.06 -7.88 -2.37
CA LEU A 23 0.18 -8.08 -3.13
C LEU A 23 1.37 -8.00 -2.18
N LEU A 24 2.58 -8.24 -2.73
CA LEU A 24 3.84 -8.01 -2.01
C LEU A 24 4.69 -7.01 -2.80
N TYR A 25 5.41 -6.18 -2.07
CA TYR A 25 6.42 -5.27 -2.63
C TYR A 25 7.73 -5.53 -1.89
N GLU A 26 8.74 -6.03 -2.60
CA GLU A 26 10.03 -6.38 -1.99
C GLU A 26 9.86 -7.29 -0.76
N ASN A 27 8.95 -8.26 -0.86
CA ASN A 27 8.61 -9.23 0.19
C ASN A 27 7.86 -8.63 1.38
N LEU A 28 7.42 -7.39 1.28
CA LEU A 28 6.60 -6.76 2.33
C LEU A 28 5.13 -6.73 1.89
N PRO A 29 4.19 -6.88 2.84
CA PRO A 29 2.78 -6.87 2.50
C PRO A 29 2.33 -5.53 1.89
N VAL A 30 1.45 -5.62 0.92
CA VAL A 30 0.80 -4.45 0.31
C VAL A 30 -0.70 -4.57 0.54
N VAL A 31 -1.31 -3.51 1.04
CA VAL A 31 -2.75 -3.42 1.20
C VAL A 31 -3.26 -2.21 0.42
N PHE A 32 -4.45 -2.36 -0.17
CA PHE A 32 -5.03 -1.31 -1.00
C PHE A 32 -5.89 -0.38 -0.15
N ALA A 33 -5.86 0.90 -0.47
CA ALA A 33 -6.73 1.89 0.15
C ALA A 33 -7.15 2.93 -0.91
N GLU A 34 -8.44 3.18 -1.02
CA GLU A 34 -8.97 4.12 -2.01
C GLU A 34 -9.40 5.45 -1.39
N ASP A 35 -9.70 5.44 -0.09
CA ASP A 35 -10.14 6.63 0.65
C ASP A 35 -9.68 6.53 2.11
N THR A 36 -10.06 7.52 2.92
CA THR A 36 -9.62 7.55 4.31
C THR A 36 -10.19 6.43 5.16
N LYS A 37 -11.38 5.90 4.80
CA LYS A 37 -11.99 4.79 5.53
C LYS A 37 -11.24 3.50 5.26
N THR A 38 -10.98 3.21 3.99
CA THR A 38 -10.22 2.02 3.62
C THR A 38 -8.76 2.12 4.05
N LEU A 39 -8.22 3.34 4.11
CA LEU A 39 -6.88 3.55 4.67
C LEU A 39 -6.79 3.08 6.12
N GLN A 40 -7.79 3.39 6.95
CA GLN A 40 -7.77 2.96 8.35
C GLN A 40 -7.81 1.44 8.45
N VAL A 41 -8.63 0.77 7.64
CA VAL A 41 -8.68 -0.69 7.60
C VAL A 41 -7.32 -1.26 7.17
N ALA A 42 -6.70 -0.65 6.16
CA ALA A 42 -5.39 -1.10 5.68
C ALA A 42 -4.33 -0.96 6.77
N LEU A 43 -4.32 0.15 7.49
CA LEU A 43 -3.38 0.37 8.59
C LEU A 43 -3.57 -0.63 9.72
N ASP A 44 -4.82 -0.93 10.06
CA ASP A 44 -5.13 -1.91 11.09
C ASP A 44 -4.61 -3.30 10.72
N ARG A 45 -4.75 -3.68 9.45
CA ARG A 45 -4.22 -4.96 8.95
C ARG A 45 -2.70 -5.01 9.07
N LEU A 46 -2.02 -3.93 8.69
CA LEU A 46 -0.56 -3.88 8.77
C LEU A 46 -0.07 -3.87 10.21
N ASP A 47 -0.80 -3.23 11.12
CA ASP A 47 -0.44 -3.21 12.54
C ASP A 47 -0.41 -4.61 13.15
N GLU A 48 -1.22 -5.55 12.64
CA GLU A 48 -1.22 -6.93 13.10
C GLU A 48 0.11 -7.65 12.86
N VAL A 49 0.90 -7.16 11.91
CA VAL A 49 2.22 -7.73 11.58
C VAL A 49 3.35 -6.76 11.88
N GLY A 50 3.15 -5.84 12.82
CA GLY A 50 4.17 -4.92 13.28
C GLY A 50 4.22 -3.59 12.52
N GLY A 51 3.30 -3.33 11.62
CA GLY A 51 3.21 -2.07 10.89
C GLY A 51 4.12 -1.94 9.68
N TYR A 52 4.94 -2.94 9.38
CA TYR A 52 5.79 -2.93 8.20
C TYR A 52 5.02 -3.41 6.99
N GLY A 53 5.07 -2.65 5.92
CA GLY A 53 4.40 -2.98 4.68
C GLY A 53 4.12 -1.70 3.89
N TYR A 54 3.29 -1.82 2.87
CA TYR A 54 2.97 -0.70 2.00
C TYR A 54 1.47 -0.54 1.84
N VAL A 55 1.03 0.71 1.77
CA VAL A 55 -0.32 1.05 1.34
C VAL A 55 -0.23 1.46 -0.13
N ALA A 56 -1.01 0.82 -0.98
CA ALA A 56 -1.10 1.16 -2.40
C ALA A 56 -2.40 1.91 -2.64
N THR A 57 -2.31 3.06 -3.30
CA THR A 57 -3.47 3.89 -3.61
C THR A 57 -3.25 4.62 -4.92
N TRP A 58 -4.30 5.32 -5.40
CA TRP A 58 -4.20 6.16 -6.58
C TRP A 58 -3.35 7.39 -6.26
N ARG A 59 -2.54 7.80 -7.24
CA ARG A 59 -1.63 8.93 -7.08
C ARG A 59 -2.33 10.19 -6.57
N LYS A 60 -3.59 10.41 -6.96
CA LYS A 60 -4.37 11.57 -6.51
C LYS A 60 -4.57 11.62 -4.99
N ASN A 61 -4.43 10.47 -4.31
CA ASN A 61 -4.63 10.38 -2.87
C ASN A 61 -3.32 10.51 -2.07
N LEU A 62 -2.18 10.56 -2.74
CA LEU A 62 -0.88 10.44 -2.06
C LEU A 62 -0.64 11.54 -1.03
N PHE A 63 -1.01 12.78 -1.34
CA PHE A 63 -0.78 13.89 -0.40
C PHE A 63 -1.57 13.70 0.90
N ALA A 64 -2.85 13.35 0.78
CA ALA A 64 -3.68 13.15 1.96
C ALA A 64 -3.20 11.95 2.78
N PHE A 65 -2.85 10.87 2.10
CA PHE A 65 -2.39 9.65 2.78
C PHE A 65 -1.02 9.82 3.41
N ASN A 66 -0.11 10.50 2.73
CA ASN A 66 1.23 10.72 3.24
C ASN A 66 1.22 11.42 4.60
N THR A 67 0.36 12.43 4.75
CA THR A 67 0.22 13.13 6.03
C THR A 67 -0.17 12.18 7.16
N LYS A 68 -1.08 11.25 6.87
CA LYS A 68 -1.56 10.27 7.87
C LYS A 68 -0.52 9.21 8.19
N LEU A 69 0.42 8.95 7.28
CA LEU A 69 1.41 7.90 7.43
C LEU A 69 2.76 8.38 7.97
N LEU A 70 2.94 9.68 8.21
CA LEU A 70 4.21 10.22 8.65
C LEU A 70 4.74 9.60 9.95
N SER A 71 3.84 9.23 10.86
CA SER A 71 4.22 8.61 12.13
C SER A 71 4.17 7.08 12.11
N LYS A 72 3.85 6.49 10.95
CA LYS A 72 3.71 5.04 10.81
C LYS A 72 4.95 4.44 10.16
N ARG A 73 5.14 3.14 10.36
CA ARG A 73 6.26 2.39 9.75
C ARG A 73 5.97 1.96 8.33
N CYS A 74 4.70 1.93 7.94
CA CYS A 74 4.34 1.52 6.59
C CYS A 74 4.74 2.57 5.56
N GLY A 75 5.02 2.10 4.35
CA GLY A 75 5.32 2.96 3.22
C GLY A 75 4.08 3.22 2.38
N LEU A 76 4.26 3.97 1.31
CA LEU A 76 3.17 4.38 0.42
C LEU A 76 3.64 4.28 -1.02
N ILE A 77 2.85 3.61 -1.87
CA ILE A 77 3.13 3.48 -3.30
C ILE A 77 1.88 3.85 -4.09
N ASP A 78 2.09 4.31 -5.33
CA ASP A 78 1.00 4.65 -6.23
C ASP A 78 0.62 3.46 -7.11
N GLU A 79 -0.30 3.66 -8.07
CA GLU A 79 -0.80 2.62 -8.96
C GLU A 79 0.26 2.04 -9.89
N ASN A 80 1.42 2.70 -10.02
CA ASN A 80 2.54 2.22 -10.83
C ASN A 80 3.68 1.68 -9.97
N ALA A 81 3.44 1.46 -8.69
CA ALA A 81 4.43 1.02 -7.71
C ALA A 81 5.57 2.03 -7.54
N ASN A 82 5.30 3.31 -7.79
CA ASN A 82 6.27 4.37 -7.49
C ASN A 82 6.26 4.66 -6.00
N LEU A 83 7.44 4.64 -5.40
CA LEU A 83 7.58 4.80 -3.97
C LEU A 83 7.48 6.27 -3.59
N LEU A 84 6.50 6.62 -2.73
CA LEU A 84 6.41 7.95 -2.15
C LEU A 84 7.04 7.97 -0.75
N LYS A 85 6.81 6.91 0.02
CA LYS A 85 7.35 6.79 1.37
C LYS A 85 7.83 5.35 1.56
N ALA A 86 9.07 5.17 1.99
CA ALA A 86 9.61 3.84 2.25
C ALA A 86 9.09 3.30 3.58
N ALA A 87 8.87 1.99 3.66
CA ALA A 87 8.55 1.31 4.92
C ALA A 87 9.82 1.26 5.77
N ARG A 88 9.70 1.65 7.04
CA ARG A 88 10.86 1.69 7.95
C ARG A 88 10.54 1.20 9.33
#